data_545202edd4efec0414697f808e93023b
#
_entry.id   545202edd4efec0414697f808e93023b
#
_cell.length_a   1.000
_cell.length_b   1.000
_cell.length_c   1.000
_cell.angle_alpha   90.00
_cell.angle_beta   90.00
_cell.angle_gamma   90.00
#
_symmetry.space_group_name_H-M   'P 1'
#
loop_
_entity.id
_entity.type
_entity.pdbx_description
1 polymer ?
#
loop_
_entity_poly.entity_id
_entity_poly.type
_entity_poly.pdbx_seq_one_letter_code
_entity_poly.pdbx_strand_id
1 'polypeptide(L)'
;MINKLIFSITVLFALTAQAQSTDIARVEYMRIPFSNSDNSVGRFRALLQVPIPLDKELNKILVAGFEYRNVNVDIKDAVPAGFNIQDVSSLHRISAYAGYVWKFKENWRFGVKAGVRINSNLAGSLVADDWIYTASVYAINDMKDASTTKPYRWIFGLDYSTTPGRNFPLPLINYYREFHPNWTYTLGVPKTNVRHYLNGNHKDALQAFVTLDNFFANIQNNMSIDGRSAENISMTIILGGLGYEHFFTKHLLYYAYATHSISNDFRLRNNDRDDIYTINSDNTFYFRTGVKFKF
;
A
#
# COMPACT_ATOMS: atom_id res chain seq x y z
N MET A 1 -30.04 19.14 -12.62
CA MET A 1 -28.64 18.90 -12.20
C MET A 1 -28.54 17.87 -11.05
N ILE A 2 -29.34 17.96 -10.02
CA ILE A 2 -29.35 17.06 -8.85
C ILE A 2 -29.58 15.59 -9.25
N ASN A 3 -30.53 15.31 -10.18
CA ASN A 3 -30.79 13.93 -10.63
C ASN A 3 -29.63 13.28 -11.40
N LYS A 4 -28.80 14.07 -12.09
CA LYS A 4 -27.58 13.55 -12.74
C LYS A 4 -26.49 13.26 -11.73
N LEU A 5 -26.41 14.05 -10.67
CA LEU A 5 -25.45 13.83 -9.57
C LEU A 5 -25.83 12.57 -8.76
N ILE A 6 -27.13 12.40 -8.46
CA ILE A 6 -27.66 11.22 -7.76
C ILE A 6 -27.48 9.97 -8.64
N PHE A 7 -27.74 10.07 -9.94
CA PHE A 7 -27.50 8.95 -10.88
C PHE A 7 -26.01 8.58 -10.96
N SER A 8 -25.11 9.56 -11.00
CA SER A 8 -23.66 9.32 -10.95
C SER A 8 -23.21 8.68 -9.63
N ILE A 9 -23.81 9.09 -8.51
CA ILE A 9 -23.54 8.49 -7.19
C ILE A 9 -24.11 7.06 -7.13
N THR A 10 -25.29 6.80 -7.68
CA THR A 10 -25.92 5.47 -7.70
C THR A 10 -25.15 4.50 -8.61
N VAL A 11 -24.61 4.97 -9.72
CA VAL A 11 -23.74 4.18 -10.61
C VAL A 11 -22.39 3.87 -9.92
N LEU A 12 -21.88 4.76 -9.08
CA LEU A 12 -20.71 4.48 -8.22
C LEU A 12 -20.97 3.31 -7.23
N PHE A 13 -22.21 3.13 -6.78
CA PHE A 13 -22.58 2.04 -5.87
C PHE A 13 -22.71 0.66 -6.56
N ALA A 14 -22.88 0.62 -7.86
CA ALA A 14 -22.96 -0.64 -8.62
C ALA A 14 -21.60 -1.23 -9.02
N LEU A 15 -20.51 -0.50 -8.72
CA LEU A 15 -19.14 -0.92 -9.03
C LEU A 15 -18.56 -1.85 -7.95
N THR A 16 -19.21 -2.93 -7.68
CA THR A 16 -18.68 -4.00 -6.84
C THR A 16 -17.66 -4.82 -7.61
N ALA A 17 -16.52 -4.27 -7.84
CA ALA A 17 -15.28 -5.00 -8.07
C ALA A 17 -14.29 -4.21 -8.90
N GLN A 18 -13.03 -4.31 -8.56
CA GLN A 18 -12.02 -4.66 -9.55
C GLN A 18 -10.91 -3.69 -9.80
N ALA A 19 -10.43 -3.10 -8.74
CA ALA A 19 -9.03 -2.70 -8.76
C ALA A 19 -8.30 -3.55 -7.72
N GLN A 20 -7.00 -3.67 -7.86
CA GLN A 20 -6.12 -4.37 -6.92
C GLN A 20 -6.24 -3.85 -5.47
N SER A 21 -6.68 -2.61 -5.29
CA SER A 21 -7.23 -2.06 -4.06
C SER A 21 -8.67 -1.62 -4.37
N THR A 22 -9.61 -2.22 -3.71
CA THR A 22 -11.02 -1.79 -3.74
C THR A 22 -11.26 -0.54 -2.90
N ASP A 23 -10.21 0.04 -2.33
CA ASP A 23 -10.32 1.22 -1.49
C ASP A 23 -10.49 2.46 -2.37
N ILE A 24 -11.61 3.15 -2.23
CA ILE A 24 -11.85 4.48 -2.81
C ILE A 24 -11.13 5.54 -1.97
N ALA A 25 -11.23 5.42 -0.66
CA ALA A 25 -10.52 6.27 0.27
C ALA A 25 -9.99 5.45 1.45
N ARG A 26 -8.87 5.90 1.98
CA ARG A 26 -8.27 5.31 3.17
C ARG A 26 -7.56 6.39 3.96
N VAL A 27 -7.74 6.35 5.28
CA VAL A 27 -6.88 7.04 6.23
C VAL A 27 -6.33 6.00 7.19
N GLU A 28 -5.03 6.01 7.40
CA GLU A 28 -4.32 4.98 8.18
C GLU A 28 -3.23 5.63 9.01
N TYR A 29 -3.08 5.16 10.23
CA TYR A 29 -1.92 5.45 11.08
C TYR A 29 -1.24 4.15 11.49
N MET A 30 0.08 4.17 11.55
CA MET A 30 0.92 3.05 11.99
C MET A 30 1.98 3.55 12.97
N ARG A 31 2.24 2.78 14.01
CA ARG A 31 3.32 3.00 14.98
C ARG A 31 4.20 1.77 15.07
N ILE A 32 5.50 2.00 15.12
CA ILE A 32 6.56 1.00 15.19
C ILE A 32 7.51 1.45 16.30
N PRO A 33 7.36 0.97 17.54
CA PRO A 33 8.42 1.10 18.53
C PRO A 33 9.57 0.16 18.15
N PHE A 34 10.83 0.59 18.29
CA PHE A 34 11.95 -0.33 18.05
C PHE A 34 12.19 -1.19 19.29
N SER A 35 12.56 -2.44 19.08
CA SER A 35 12.99 -3.32 20.17
C SER A 35 14.36 -2.89 20.65
N ASN A 36 14.59 -2.94 21.97
CA ASN A 36 15.87 -2.59 22.61
C ASN A 36 16.39 -1.18 22.28
N SER A 37 15.50 -0.22 22.02
CA SER A 37 15.81 1.14 21.60
C SER A 37 14.67 2.07 21.98
N ASP A 38 14.97 3.33 22.28
CA ASP A 38 13.96 4.37 22.50
C ASP A 38 13.45 4.98 21.17
N ASN A 39 14.00 4.54 20.04
CA ASN A 39 13.62 5.00 18.71
C ASN A 39 12.26 4.45 18.28
N SER A 40 11.64 5.13 17.37
CA SER A 40 10.36 4.69 16.84
C SER A 40 10.05 5.28 15.47
N VAL A 41 9.10 4.68 14.76
CA VAL A 41 8.56 5.21 13.51
C VAL A 41 7.05 5.36 13.63
N GLY A 42 6.54 6.53 13.24
CA GLY A 42 5.13 6.79 12.98
C GLY A 42 4.88 6.94 11.49
N ARG A 43 3.77 6.41 10.96
CA ARG A 43 3.38 6.63 9.56
C ARG A 43 1.92 7.00 9.47
N PHE A 44 1.66 8.14 8.88
CA PHE A 44 0.33 8.54 8.41
C PHE A 44 0.20 8.22 6.93
N ARG A 45 -0.99 7.81 6.50
CA ARG A 45 -1.32 7.55 5.10
C ARG A 45 -2.74 8.01 4.80
N ALA A 46 -2.90 8.78 3.73
CA ALA A 46 -4.19 9.11 3.14
C ALA A 46 -4.19 8.72 1.66
N LEU A 47 -5.25 8.08 1.19
CA LEU A 47 -5.43 7.65 -0.19
C LEU A 47 -6.84 8.04 -0.64
N LEU A 48 -6.92 8.57 -1.85
CA LEU A 48 -8.17 8.76 -2.58
C LEU A 48 -8.01 8.19 -3.99
N GLN A 49 -8.99 7.40 -4.43
CA GLN A 49 -9.03 6.81 -5.75
C GLN A 49 -10.43 6.94 -6.32
N VAL A 50 -10.55 7.52 -7.49
CA VAL A 50 -11.84 7.76 -8.16
C VAL A 50 -11.90 6.92 -9.43
N PRO A 51 -12.75 5.89 -9.49
CA PRO A 51 -13.06 5.20 -10.72
C PRO A 51 -14.10 6.01 -11.50
N ILE A 52 -13.86 6.18 -12.79
CA ILE A 52 -14.69 6.91 -13.74
C ILE A 52 -15.13 5.95 -14.83
N PRO A 53 -16.38 5.46 -14.80
CA PRO A 53 -16.91 4.63 -15.89
C PRO A 53 -16.94 5.40 -17.20
N LEU A 54 -16.45 4.79 -18.27
CA LEU A 54 -16.48 5.37 -19.61
C LEU A 54 -17.63 4.82 -20.47
N ASP A 55 -18.27 3.74 -20.02
CA ASP A 55 -19.48 3.17 -20.63
C ASP A 55 -20.49 2.76 -19.53
N LYS A 56 -21.74 2.56 -19.94
CA LYS A 56 -22.82 2.17 -19.02
C LYS A 56 -22.71 0.71 -18.52
N GLU A 57 -22.11 -0.14 -19.30
CA GLU A 57 -21.90 -1.56 -19.01
C GLU A 57 -20.68 -1.79 -18.12
N LEU A 58 -19.95 -0.72 -17.73
CA LEU A 58 -18.74 -0.78 -16.91
C LEU A 58 -17.63 -1.66 -17.52
N ASN A 59 -17.61 -1.75 -18.84
CA ASN A 59 -16.59 -2.49 -19.56
C ASN A 59 -15.26 -1.72 -19.62
N LYS A 60 -15.33 -0.39 -19.50
CA LYS A 60 -14.18 0.51 -19.57
C LYS A 60 -14.23 1.49 -18.40
N ILE A 61 -13.17 1.50 -17.59
CA ILE A 61 -13.09 2.31 -16.38
C ILE A 61 -11.75 3.03 -16.39
N LEU A 62 -11.78 4.36 -16.30
CA LEU A 62 -10.61 5.16 -15.98
C LEU A 62 -10.52 5.28 -14.46
N VAL A 63 -9.32 5.21 -13.91
CA VAL A 63 -9.07 5.37 -12.47
C VAL A 63 -8.06 6.48 -12.29
N ALA A 64 -8.40 7.49 -11.50
CA ALA A 64 -7.46 8.51 -11.05
C ALA A 64 -7.24 8.34 -9.54
N GLY A 65 -6.01 8.44 -9.09
CA GLY A 65 -5.70 8.26 -7.68
C GLY A 65 -4.60 9.18 -7.17
N PHE A 66 -4.73 9.51 -5.90
CA PHE A 66 -3.77 10.29 -5.14
C PHE A 66 -3.48 9.60 -3.82
N GLU A 67 -2.22 9.56 -3.42
CA GLU A 67 -1.81 9.04 -2.11
C GLU A 67 -0.77 9.96 -1.49
N TYR A 68 -0.98 10.25 -0.21
CA TYR A 68 0.00 10.90 0.65
C TYR A 68 0.41 9.97 1.76
N ARG A 69 1.72 9.87 2.02
CA ARG A 69 2.28 9.24 3.22
C ARG A 69 3.29 10.18 3.84
N ASN A 70 3.22 10.28 5.15
CA ASN A 70 4.27 10.90 5.96
C ASN A 70 4.81 9.82 6.91
N VAL A 71 6.13 9.71 6.97
CA VAL A 71 6.85 8.80 7.87
C VAL A 71 7.70 9.67 8.78
N ASN A 72 7.40 9.64 10.07
CA ASN A 72 8.16 10.33 11.09
C ASN A 72 9.07 9.31 11.79
N VAL A 73 10.36 9.56 11.76
CA VAL A 73 11.38 8.75 12.43
C VAL A 73 11.86 9.51 13.65
N ASP A 74 11.58 8.97 14.82
CA ASP A 74 11.95 9.55 16.13
C ASP A 74 13.20 8.81 16.63
N ILE A 75 14.36 9.45 16.50
CA ILE A 75 15.67 8.90 16.90
C ILE A 75 16.08 9.60 18.22
N LYS A 76 16.26 8.80 19.25
CA LYS A 76 16.67 9.23 20.60
C LYS A 76 18.00 8.64 21.02
N ASP A 77 18.38 7.51 20.44
CA ASP A 77 19.65 6.86 20.70
C ASP A 77 20.79 7.65 20.07
N ALA A 78 22.00 7.42 20.56
CA ALA A 78 23.20 8.02 20.00
C ALA A 78 23.41 7.59 18.55
N VAL A 79 23.76 8.54 17.70
CA VAL A 79 24.00 8.33 16.27
C VAL A 79 25.47 8.60 15.93
N PRO A 80 26.00 7.99 14.85
CA PRO A 80 27.37 8.21 14.41
C PRO A 80 27.60 9.65 13.95
N ALA A 81 28.87 10.07 13.92
CA ALA A 81 29.27 11.35 13.37
C ALA A 81 28.80 11.47 11.90
N GLY A 82 28.27 12.64 11.56
CA GLY A 82 27.74 12.91 10.22
C GLY A 82 26.29 12.46 10.00
N PHE A 83 25.68 11.75 10.94
CA PHE A 83 24.25 11.43 10.88
C PHE A 83 23.45 12.66 11.33
N ASN A 84 22.64 13.22 10.44
CA ASN A 84 21.75 14.33 10.77
C ASN A 84 20.31 13.81 11.00
N ILE A 85 19.86 13.81 12.25
CA ILE A 85 18.54 13.35 12.65
C ILE A 85 17.42 14.13 11.93
N GLN A 86 17.61 15.43 11.70
CA GLN A 86 16.59 16.27 11.06
C GLN A 86 16.30 15.82 9.62
N ASP A 87 17.30 15.36 8.88
CA ASP A 87 17.16 14.94 7.48
C ASP A 87 16.34 13.65 7.32
N VAL A 88 16.16 12.87 8.39
CA VAL A 88 15.35 11.64 8.41
C VAL A 88 14.09 11.73 9.26
N SER A 89 13.91 12.81 10.04
CA SER A 89 12.83 12.94 11.01
C SER A 89 11.44 12.99 10.38
N SER A 90 11.33 13.53 9.18
CA SER A 90 10.05 13.61 8.43
C SER A 90 10.26 13.34 6.96
N LEU A 91 9.68 12.24 6.49
CA LEU A 91 9.83 11.75 5.13
C LEU A 91 8.47 11.70 4.47
N HIS A 92 8.40 12.13 3.23
CA HIS A 92 7.15 12.30 2.50
C HIS A 92 7.10 11.42 1.26
N ARG A 93 5.93 10.87 0.97
CA ARG A 93 5.58 10.30 -0.34
C ARG A 93 4.28 10.93 -0.80
N ILE A 94 4.35 11.62 -1.92
CA ILE A 94 3.19 12.18 -2.61
C ILE A 94 3.08 11.44 -3.93
N SER A 95 1.94 10.82 -4.22
CA SER A 95 1.76 10.00 -5.42
C SER A 95 0.51 10.44 -6.16
N ALA A 96 0.62 10.56 -7.47
CA ALA A 96 -0.52 10.71 -8.38
C ALA A 96 -0.41 9.65 -9.48
N TYR A 97 -1.54 9.04 -9.86
CA TYR A 97 -1.56 8.02 -10.90
C TYR A 97 -2.90 8.01 -11.65
N ALA A 98 -2.82 7.54 -12.87
CA ALA A 98 -3.98 7.21 -13.68
C ALA A 98 -3.89 5.75 -14.13
N GLY A 99 -5.04 5.11 -14.25
CA GLY A 99 -5.16 3.74 -14.73
C GLY A 99 -6.34 3.59 -15.65
N TYR A 100 -6.27 2.60 -16.51
CA TYR A 100 -7.34 2.23 -17.42
C TYR A 100 -7.58 0.74 -17.32
N VAL A 101 -8.84 0.35 -17.09
CA VAL A 101 -9.27 -1.04 -16.95
C VAL A 101 -10.34 -1.31 -18.00
N TRP A 102 -10.20 -2.41 -18.73
CA TRP A 102 -11.19 -2.81 -19.73
C TRP A 102 -11.55 -4.30 -19.63
N LYS A 103 -12.78 -4.60 -19.95
CA LYS A 103 -13.27 -5.97 -20.06
C LYS A 103 -12.78 -6.58 -21.39
N PHE A 104 -12.13 -7.73 -21.30
CA PHE A 104 -11.63 -8.47 -22.46
C PHE A 104 -12.55 -9.64 -22.81
N LYS A 105 -13.01 -10.36 -21.79
CA LYS A 105 -13.98 -11.45 -21.87
C LYS A 105 -14.92 -11.37 -20.66
N GLU A 106 -15.92 -12.25 -20.59
CA GLU A 106 -16.96 -12.23 -19.56
C GLU A 106 -16.38 -12.07 -18.13
N ASN A 107 -15.36 -12.85 -17.78
CA ASN A 107 -14.77 -12.84 -16.43
C ASN A 107 -13.34 -12.29 -16.41
N TRP A 108 -12.83 -11.76 -17.55
CA TRP A 108 -11.48 -11.26 -17.66
C TRP A 108 -11.46 -9.77 -17.92
N ARG A 109 -10.67 -9.07 -17.11
CA ARG A 109 -10.33 -7.65 -17.29
C ARG A 109 -8.84 -7.48 -17.37
N PHE A 110 -8.41 -6.56 -18.20
CA PHE A 110 -7.04 -6.08 -18.24
C PHE A 110 -6.97 -4.65 -17.70
N GLY A 111 -5.85 -4.29 -17.14
CA GLY A 111 -5.63 -2.93 -16.65
C GLY A 111 -4.19 -2.51 -16.84
N VAL A 112 -4.02 -1.23 -17.09
CA VAL A 112 -2.72 -0.55 -17.08
C VAL A 112 -2.79 0.62 -16.13
N LYS A 113 -1.68 0.94 -15.48
CA LYS A 113 -1.58 2.09 -14.58
C LYS A 113 -0.22 2.74 -14.77
N ALA A 114 -0.19 4.06 -14.79
CA ALA A 114 1.02 4.86 -14.76
C ALA A 114 0.90 5.95 -13.70
N GLY A 115 2.01 6.33 -13.10
CA GLY A 115 2.00 7.33 -12.06
C GLY A 115 3.37 7.91 -11.77
N VAL A 116 3.35 8.98 -11.02
CA VAL A 116 4.52 9.69 -10.52
C VAL A 116 4.45 9.79 -9.01
N ARG A 117 5.59 9.72 -8.36
CA ARG A 117 5.74 9.88 -6.91
C ARG A 117 6.86 10.87 -6.63
N ILE A 118 6.66 11.70 -5.64
CA ILE A 118 7.73 12.44 -4.96
C ILE A 118 7.99 11.70 -3.66
N ASN A 119 9.21 11.19 -3.49
CA ASN A 119 9.64 10.46 -2.30
C ASN A 119 10.88 11.18 -1.73
N SER A 120 10.71 12.01 -0.70
CA SER A 120 11.76 12.91 -0.23
C SER A 120 11.58 13.31 1.23
N ASN A 121 12.64 13.79 1.87
CA ASN A 121 12.56 14.54 3.12
C ASN A 121 12.09 15.99 2.93
N LEU A 122 12.01 16.49 1.69
CA LEU A 122 11.57 17.84 1.34
C LEU A 122 12.34 18.96 2.11
N ALA A 123 13.61 18.76 2.35
CA ALA A 123 14.45 19.73 3.07
C ALA A 123 14.72 21.01 2.27
N GLY A 124 14.55 20.97 0.94
CA GLY A 124 14.74 22.09 0.03
C GLY A 124 13.81 21.98 -1.20
N SER A 125 14.22 22.62 -2.30
CA SER A 125 13.54 22.49 -3.58
C SER A 125 13.63 21.08 -4.11
N LEU A 126 12.60 20.64 -4.87
CA LEU A 126 12.59 19.30 -5.49
C LEU A 126 13.78 19.11 -6.44
N VAL A 127 14.44 17.99 -6.29
CA VAL A 127 15.56 17.54 -7.14
C VAL A 127 15.15 16.31 -7.96
N ALA A 128 15.96 15.93 -8.94
CA ALA A 128 15.66 14.81 -9.85
C ALA A 128 15.44 13.48 -9.08
N ASP A 129 16.23 13.23 -8.04
CA ASP A 129 16.20 12.00 -7.25
C ASP A 129 14.95 11.85 -6.36
N ASP A 130 14.18 12.94 -6.18
CA ASP A 130 12.90 12.88 -5.48
C ASP A 130 11.79 12.22 -6.34
N TRP A 131 11.97 12.19 -7.67
CA TRP A 131 10.95 11.75 -8.61
C TRP A 131 11.08 10.27 -8.94
N ILE A 132 10.01 9.53 -8.68
CA ILE A 132 9.87 8.11 -8.99
C ILE A 132 8.72 7.91 -9.95
N TYR A 133 8.99 7.36 -11.12
CA TYR A 133 7.97 6.98 -12.10
C TYR A 133 7.55 5.53 -11.88
N THR A 134 6.28 5.24 -12.11
CA THR A 134 5.71 3.91 -11.92
C THR A 134 4.83 3.52 -13.08
N ALA A 135 4.86 2.24 -13.43
CA ALA A 135 3.97 1.64 -14.41
C ALA A 135 3.56 0.24 -13.95
N SER A 136 2.33 -0.16 -14.23
CA SER A 136 1.86 -1.50 -13.89
C SER A 136 0.90 -2.01 -14.96
N VAL A 137 0.90 -3.32 -15.17
CA VAL A 137 -0.06 -4.03 -16.02
C VAL A 137 -0.71 -5.15 -15.23
N TYR A 138 -1.99 -5.41 -15.47
CA TYR A 138 -2.76 -6.41 -14.73
C TYR A 138 -3.67 -7.22 -15.64
N ALA A 139 -3.84 -8.50 -15.30
CA ALA A 139 -4.89 -9.36 -15.80
C ALA A 139 -5.69 -9.85 -14.58
N ILE A 140 -7.00 -9.65 -14.60
CA ILE A 140 -7.91 -9.98 -13.49
C ILE A 140 -8.95 -10.97 -14.03
N ASN A 141 -9.00 -12.16 -13.44
CA ASN A 141 -10.09 -13.11 -13.63
C ASN A 141 -10.97 -13.07 -12.39
N ASP A 142 -12.19 -12.60 -12.52
CA ASP A 142 -13.12 -12.46 -11.39
C ASP A 142 -14.35 -13.34 -11.59
N MET A 143 -14.47 -14.33 -10.71
CA MET A 143 -15.56 -15.31 -10.65
C MET A 143 -16.36 -15.17 -9.34
N LYS A 144 -16.36 -13.99 -8.72
CA LYS A 144 -17.07 -13.78 -7.45
C LYS A 144 -18.58 -13.78 -7.62
N ASP A 145 -19.06 -13.22 -8.73
CA ASP A 145 -20.47 -13.09 -9.04
C ASP A 145 -20.99 -14.21 -9.96
N ALA A 146 -20.10 -15.13 -10.34
CA ALA A 146 -20.52 -16.29 -11.10
C ALA A 146 -21.34 -17.23 -10.21
N SER A 147 -22.31 -17.93 -10.80
CA SER A 147 -23.15 -18.95 -10.15
C SER A 147 -22.35 -20.17 -9.67
N THR A 148 -21.10 -19.98 -9.32
CA THR A 148 -20.22 -21.00 -8.78
C THR A 148 -20.44 -21.16 -7.28
N THR A 149 -20.37 -22.37 -6.80
CA THR A 149 -20.52 -22.69 -5.37
C THR A 149 -19.42 -22.13 -4.48
N LYS A 150 -18.33 -21.63 -5.07
CA LYS A 150 -17.15 -21.11 -4.35
C LYS A 150 -16.52 -19.94 -5.11
N PRO A 151 -16.94 -18.70 -4.83
CA PRO A 151 -16.42 -17.49 -5.47
C PRO A 151 -14.89 -17.37 -5.36
N TYR A 152 -14.22 -16.99 -6.45
CA TYR A 152 -12.80 -16.75 -6.47
C TYR A 152 -12.40 -15.60 -7.40
N ARG A 153 -11.16 -15.11 -7.22
CA ARG A 153 -10.55 -14.11 -8.10
C ARG A 153 -9.05 -14.34 -8.22
N TRP A 154 -8.55 -14.28 -9.45
CA TRP A 154 -7.12 -14.22 -9.75
C TRP A 154 -6.73 -12.83 -10.20
N ILE A 155 -5.59 -12.37 -9.76
CA ILE A 155 -4.93 -11.17 -10.29
C ILE A 155 -3.49 -11.55 -10.59
N PHE A 156 -3.06 -11.29 -11.83
CA PHE A 156 -1.68 -11.38 -12.27
C PHE A 156 -1.24 -10.00 -12.72
N GLY A 157 -0.01 -9.61 -12.43
CA GLY A 157 0.48 -8.32 -12.85
C GLY A 157 1.99 -8.20 -12.79
N LEU A 158 2.47 -7.12 -13.39
CA LEU A 158 3.84 -6.65 -13.25
C LEU A 158 3.79 -5.19 -12.79
N ASP A 159 4.59 -4.86 -11.79
CA ASP A 159 4.74 -3.51 -11.27
C ASP A 159 6.19 -3.06 -11.46
N TYR A 160 6.38 -1.93 -12.10
CA TYR A 160 7.68 -1.32 -12.35
C TYR A 160 7.78 0.04 -11.66
N SER A 161 8.95 0.36 -11.15
CA SER A 161 9.25 1.71 -10.67
C SER A 161 10.72 2.07 -10.90
N THR A 162 11.00 3.35 -11.04
CA THR A 162 12.38 3.87 -11.14
C THR A 162 13.04 4.04 -9.77
N THR A 163 12.51 3.42 -8.71
CA THR A 163 13.13 3.46 -7.38
C THR A 163 14.57 2.95 -7.47
N PRO A 164 15.58 3.71 -7.02
CA PRO A 164 16.97 3.29 -7.06
C PRO A 164 17.18 1.86 -6.59
N GLY A 165 17.89 1.06 -7.38
CA GLY A 165 18.15 -0.35 -7.16
C GLY A 165 16.94 -1.29 -7.15
N ARG A 166 15.76 -0.83 -7.58
CA ARG A 166 14.55 -1.65 -7.82
C ARG A 166 13.92 -1.34 -9.17
N ASN A 167 14.73 -1.00 -10.14
CA ASN A 167 14.33 -0.63 -11.49
C ASN A 167 14.09 -1.84 -12.41
N PHE A 168 13.48 -2.87 -11.90
CA PHE A 168 13.05 -4.06 -12.64
C PHE A 168 11.59 -4.40 -12.32
N PRO A 169 10.85 -5.05 -13.27
CA PRO A 169 9.47 -5.42 -13.05
C PRO A 169 9.33 -6.45 -11.92
N LEU A 170 8.47 -6.16 -10.95
CA LEU A 170 8.12 -7.07 -9.86
C LEU A 170 6.83 -7.80 -10.21
N PRO A 171 6.80 -9.15 -10.15
CA PRO A 171 5.58 -9.91 -10.37
C PRO A 171 4.61 -9.70 -9.20
N LEU A 172 3.34 -9.64 -9.56
CA LEU A 172 2.23 -9.56 -8.65
C LEU A 172 1.28 -10.71 -8.95
N ILE A 173 1.05 -11.53 -7.96
CA ILE A 173 0.12 -12.66 -8.05
C ILE A 173 -0.76 -12.62 -6.81
N ASN A 174 -2.07 -12.67 -7.01
CA ASN A 174 -3.03 -12.68 -5.93
C ASN A 174 -4.18 -13.62 -6.27
N TYR A 175 -4.47 -14.55 -5.39
CA TYR A 175 -5.59 -15.47 -5.48
C TYR A 175 -6.49 -15.31 -4.27
N TYR A 176 -7.72 -14.86 -4.48
CA TYR A 176 -8.76 -14.79 -3.47
C TYR A 176 -9.74 -15.94 -3.65
N ARG A 177 -10.22 -16.52 -2.55
CA ARG A 177 -11.29 -17.49 -2.54
C ARG A 177 -12.17 -17.36 -1.30
N GLU A 178 -13.46 -17.48 -1.52
CA GLU A 178 -14.46 -17.76 -0.49
C GLU A 178 -14.72 -19.26 -0.49
N PHE A 179 -14.28 -19.98 0.53
CA PHE A 179 -14.40 -21.43 0.61
C PHE A 179 -15.50 -21.88 1.59
N HIS A 180 -16.00 -20.94 2.39
CA HIS A 180 -17.11 -21.09 3.32
C HIS A 180 -17.79 -19.72 3.49
N PRO A 181 -19.10 -19.61 3.75
CA PRO A 181 -19.79 -18.32 3.91
C PRO A 181 -19.10 -17.34 4.88
N ASN A 182 -18.48 -17.85 5.94
CA ASN A 182 -17.80 -17.02 6.95
C ASN A 182 -16.27 -17.02 6.79
N TRP A 183 -15.71 -17.69 5.80
CA TRP A 183 -14.26 -17.80 5.66
C TRP A 183 -13.79 -17.47 4.25
N THR A 184 -12.83 -16.59 4.17
CA THR A 184 -12.12 -16.28 2.93
C THR A 184 -10.63 -16.36 3.13
N TYR A 185 -9.90 -16.60 2.07
CA TYR A 185 -8.46 -16.43 2.08
C TYR A 185 -7.97 -15.70 0.83
N THR A 186 -6.83 -15.07 0.98
CA THR A 186 -6.08 -14.48 -0.13
C THR A 186 -4.67 -15.01 -0.05
N LEU A 187 -4.16 -15.58 -1.14
CA LEU A 187 -2.77 -15.99 -1.28
C LEU A 187 -2.06 -15.09 -2.27
N GLY A 188 -0.88 -14.63 -1.96
CA GLY A 188 -0.07 -13.87 -2.91
C GLY A 188 0.67 -12.67 -2.32
N VAL A 189 1.20 -11.84 -3.22
CA VAL A 189 1.99 -10.66 -2.91
C VAL A 189 1.17 -9.41 -3.27
N PRO A 190 1.17 -8.35 -2.45
CA PRO A 190 1.97 -8.12 -1.24
C PRO A 190 1.39 -8.69 0.06
N LYS A 191 0.20 -9.27 0.07
CA LYS A 191 -0.47 -9.75 1.28
C LYS A 191 -1.10 -11.13 1.07
N THR A 192 -0.79 -12.05 1.99
CA THR A 192 -1.49 -13.33 2.17
C THR A 192 -2.28 -13.25 3.47
N ASN A 193 -3.57 -13.66 3.48
CA ASN A 193 -4.39 -13.69 4.69
C ASN A 193 -5.47 -14.77 4.66
N VAL A 194 -5.88 -15.16 5.86
CA VAL A 194 -7.13 -15.88 6.11
C VAL A 194 -8.01 -14.97 6.95
N ARG A 195 -9.28 -14.83 6.57
CA ARG A 195 -10.27 -14.00 7.27
C ARG A 195 -11.46 -14.85 7.68
N HIS A 196 -11.91 -14.62 8.91
CA HIS A 196 -13.11 -15.20 9.47
C HIS A 196 -14.11 -14.11 9.85
N TYR A 197 -15.33 -14.17 9.33
CA TYR A 197 -16.44 -13.34 9.76
C TYR A 197 -17.06 -13.97 11.02
N LEU A 198 -17.15 -13.16 12.11
CA LEU A 198 -17.55 -13.66 13.44
C LEU A 198 -19.04 -13.97 13.53
N ASN A 199 -19.84 -13.37 12.67
CA ASN A 199 -21.29 -13.50 12.68
C ASN A 199 -21.88 -13.51 11.28
N GLY A 200 -23.10 -13.99 11.13
CA GLY A 200 -23.79 -14.12 9.83
C GLY A 200 -24.12 -12.80 9.12
N ASN A 201 -24.05 -11.66 9.84
CA ASN A 201 -24.25 -10.34 9.24
C ASN A 201 -22.97 -9.76 8.63
N HIS A 202 -21.82 -10.43 8.77
CA HIS A 202 -20.48 -10.08 8.26
C HIS A 202 -20.00 -8.69 8.69
N LYS A 203 -20.49 -8.17 9.83
CA LYS A 203 -20.06 -6.87 10.34
C LYS A 203 -18.69 -6.90 11.00
N ASP A 204 -18.34 -8.03 11.59
CA ASP A 204 -17.09 -8.19 12.34
C ASP A 204 -16.28 -9.32 11.74
N ALA A 205 -14.99 -9.09 11.55
CA ALA A 205 -14.08 -10.10 11.02
C ALA A 205 -12.72 -10.07 11.74
N LEU A 206 -12.18 -11.24 11.95
CA LEU A 206 -10.78 -11.44 12.32
C LEU A 206 -9.99 -11.92 11.13
N GLN A 207 -8.73 -11.53 11.05
CA GLN A 207 -7.83 -12.07 10.06
C GLN A 207 -6.45 -12.36 10.65
N ALA A 208 -5.83 -13.44 10.19
CA ALA A 208 -4.40 -13.67 10.31
C ALA A 208 -3.75 -13.40 8.95
N PHE A 209 -2.60 -12.74 8.94
CA PHE A 209 -1.97 -12.37 7.66
C PHE A 209 -0.46 -12.25 7.74
N VAL A 210 0.15 -12.38 6.57
CA VAL A 210 1.54 -11.98 6.31
C VAL A 210 1.52 -10.94 5.19
N THR A 211 2.30 -9.87 5.34
CA THR A 211 2.38 -8.80 4.33
C THR A 211 3.78 -8.26 4.19
N LEU A 212 4.12 -7.86 2.97
CA LEU A 212 5.31 -7.07 2.68
C LEU A 212 4.93 -5.58 2.74
N ASP A 213 5.72 -4.81 3.48
CA ASP A 213 5.63 -3.34 3.50
C ASP A 213 6.98 -2.74 3.13
N ASN A 214 6.98 -1.65 2.41
CA ASN A 214 8.19 -0.94 2.02
C ASN A 214 8.00 0.56 2.00
N PHE A 215 9.10 1.25 2.24
CA PHE A 215 9.20 2.69 2.13
C PHE A 215 10.57 3.05 1.56
N PHE A 216 10.64 4.13 0.79
CA PHE A 216 11.84 4.72 0.24
C PHE A 216 11.64 6.24 0.22
N ALA A 217 12.67 6.99 0.58
CA ALA A 217 12.73 8.43 0.36
C ALA A 217 14.17 8.88 0.07
N ASN A 218 14.31 9.82 -0.84
CA ASN A 218 15.54 10.55 -1.09
C ASN A 218 15.85 11.48 0.09
N ILE A 219 17.12 11.66 0.41
CA ILE A 219 17.65 12.60 1.41
C ILE A 219 18.36 13.71 0.63
N GLN A 220 17.69 14.87 0.48
CA GLN A 220 18.18 15.95 -0.40
C GLN A 220 19.56 16.50 -0.01
N ASN A 221 19.93 16.44 1.27
CA ASN A 221 21.19 17.00 1.76
C ASN A 221 22.29 15.96 1.93
N ASN A 222 22.20 14.81 1.35
CA ASN A 222 23.16 13.70 1.48
C ASN A 222 23.99 13.72 2.76
N MET A 223 23.93 12.69 3.58
CA MET A 223 24.72 12.61 4.80
C MET A 223 26.06 11.92 4.53
N SER A 224 27.14 12.40 5.16
CA SER A 224 28.43 11.72 5.11
C SER A 224 28.68 10.99 6.44
N ILE A 225 28.57 9.66 6.42
CA ILE A 225 28.76 8.78 7.58
C ILE A 225 30.00 7.93 7.32
N ASP A 226 31.02 8.07 8.17
CA ASP A 226 32.32 7.39 8.03
C ASP A 226 32.92 7.56 6.62
N GLY A 227 32.80 8.75 6.02
CA GLY A 227 33.32 9.08 4.70
C GLY A 227 32.51 8.49 3.51
N ARG A 228 31.37 7.86 3.77
CA ARG A 228 30.46 7.32 2.75
C ARG A 228 29.20 8.16 2.64
N SER A 229 28.74 8.42 1.41
CA SER A 229 27.52 9.20 1.16
C SER A 229 26.27 8.36 1.39
N ALA A 230 25.38 8.84 2.27
CA ALA A 230 24.01 8.30 2.42
C ALA A 230 23.04 9.25 1.72
N GLU A 231 22.43 8.76 0.65
CA GLU A 231 21.61 9.55 -0.29
C GLU A 231 20.11 9.25 -0.14
N ASN A 232 19.78 8.11 0.43
CA ASN A 232 18.40 7.70 0.60
C ASN A 232 18.19 6.86 1.86
N ILE A 233 16.93 6.81 2.30
CA ILE A 233 16.47 5.96 3.39
C ILE A 233 15.48 4.93 2.85
N SER A 234 15.68 3.68 3.20
CA SER A 234 14.83 2.59 2.76
C SER A 234 14.43 1.68 3.91
N MET A 235 13.17 1.25 3.89
CA MET A 235 12.60 0.31 4.84
C MET A 235 11.92 -0.80 4.06
N THR A 236 12.27 -2.05 4.33
CA THR A 236 11.63 -3.25 3.78
C THR A 236 11.32 -4.20 4.91
N ILE A 237 10.06 -4.58 5.07
CA ILE A 237 9.60 -5.32 6.23
C ILE A 237 8.63 -6.40 5.80
N ILE A 238 8.80 -7.59 6.36
CA ILE A 238 7.82 -8.67 6.30
C ILE A 238 7.13 -8.74 7.66
N LEU A 239 5.83 -8.56 7.67
CA LEU A 239 4.98 -8.54 8.87
C LEU A 239 4.07 -9.75 8.90
N GLY A 240 4.00 -10.42 10.05
CA GLY A 240 2.97 -11.41 10.37
C GLY A 240 2.10 -10.93 11.53
N GLY A 241 0.80 -11.16 11.50
CA GLY A 241 -0.02 -10.70 12.59
C GLY A 241 -1.51 -10.97 12.46
N LEU A 242 -2.23 -10.41 13.42
CA LEU A 242 -3.67 -10.51 13.56
C LEU A 242 -4.33 -9.16 13.33
N GLY A 243 -5.55 -9.19 12.83
CA GLY A 243 -6.32 -8.00 12.58
C GLY A 243 -7.79 -8.18 12.88
N TYR A 244 -8.39 -7.12 13.40
CA TYR A 244 -9.83 -6.97 13.54
C TYR A 244 -10.34 -5.97 12.52
N GLU A 245 -11.49 -6.27 11.94
CA GLU A 245 -12.18 -5.39 10.98
C GLU A 245 -13.64 -5.27 11.39
N HIS A 246 -14.16 -4.02 11.45
CA HIS A 246 -15.55 -3.72 11.70
C HIS A 246 -16.16 -3.00 10.51
N PHE A 247 -17.19 -3.58 9.91
CA PHE A 247 -17.91 -3.04 8.77
C PHE A 247 -19.13 -2.24 9.24
N PHE A 248 -19.05 -0.92 9.27
CA PHE A 248 -20.20 -0.06 9.54
C PHE A 248 -21.27 -0.20 8.45
N THR A 249 -20.81 -0.30 7.21
CA THR A 249 -21.62 -0.54 6.02
C THR A 249 -20.88 -1.51 5.08
N LYS A 250 -21.49 -1.89 3.96
CA LYS A 250 -20.80 -2.67 2.91
C LYS A 250 -19.54 -1.97 2.39
N HIS A 251 -19.48 -0.65 2.52
CA HIS A 251 -18.44 0.19 1.94
C HIS A 251 -17.50 0.81 2.97
N LEU A 252 -17.95 1.08 4.18
CA LEU A 252 -17.16 1.74 5.24
C LEU A 252 -16.72 0.73 6.28
N LEU A 253 -15.42 0.64 6.49
CA LEU A 253 -14.80 -0.30 7.39
C LEU A 253 -13.71 0.37 8.23
N TYR A 254 -13.74 0.11 9.54
CA TYR A 254 -12.64 0.35 10.46
C TYR A 254 -11.79 -0.91 10.58
N TYR A 255 -10.50 -0.76 10.80
CA TYR A 255 -9.60 -1.88 11.09
C TYR A 255 -8.51 -1.51 12.10
N ALA A 256 -8.12 -2.50 12.89
CA ALA A 256 -6.99 -2.43 13.81
C ALA A 256 -6.17 -3.72 13.68
N TYR A 257 -4.87 -3.58 13.49
CA TYR A 257 -3.95 -4.68 13.27
C TYR A 257 -2.80 -4.60 14.27
N ALA A 258 -2.49 -5.74 14.89
CA ALA A 258 -1.30 -5.97 15.69
C ALA A 258 -0.43 -6.99 14.96
N THR A 259 0.80 -6.62 14.64
CA THR A 259 1.73 -7.43 13.86
C THR A 259 3.11 -7.42 14.49
N HIS A 260 3.89 -8.42 14.17
CA HIS A 260 5.31 -8.49 14.49
C HIS A 260 6.10 -8.64 13.19
N SER A 261 7.25 -8.00 13.09
CA SER A 261 8.12 -8.20 11.94
C SER A 261 8.77 -9.58 12.01
N ILE A 262 8.78 -10.27 10.87
CA ILE A 262 9.50 -11.51 10.63
C ILE A 262 10.88 -11.18 10.08
N SER A 263 10.97 -10.10 9.30
CA SER A 263 12.19 -9.53 8.78
C SER A 263 12.04 -8.02 8.75
N ASN A 264 13.05 -7.31 9.20
CA ASN A 264 13.11 -5.87 9.24
C ASN A 264 14.45 -5.38 8.69
N ASP A 265 14.40 -4.49 7.72
CA ASP A 265 15.55 -3.88 7.09
C ASP A 265 15.27 -2.38 6.93
N PHE A 266 15.78 -1.56 7.86
CA PHE A 266 15.65 -0.11 7.85
C PHE A 266 17.02 0.55 7.86
N ARG A 267 17.42 1.15 6.73
CA ARG A 267 18.78 1.58 6.45
C ARG A 267 18.85 2.88 5.69
N LEU A 268 19.98 3.57 5.89
CA LEU A 268 20.50 4.59 4.98
C LEU A 268 21.36 3.90 3.91
N ARG A 269 21.21 4.33 2.66
CA ARG A 269 21.90 3.77 1.51
C ARG A 269 22.36 4.86 0.54
N ASN A 270 23.33 4.52 -0.30
CA ASN A 270 23.62 5.29 -1.51
C ASN A 270 22.65 4.89 -2.65
N ASN A 271 22.76 5.54 -3.79
CA ASN A 271 21.92 5.25 -4.97
C ASN A 271 22.26 3.92 -5.65
N ASP A 272 23.45 3.37 -5.42
CA ASP A 272 23.87 2.02 -5.83
C ASP A 272 23.33 0.92 -4.91
N ARG A 273 22.64 1.32 -3.80
CA ARG A 273 22.08 0.46 -2.74
C ARG A 273 23.09 -0.18 -1.80
N ASP A 274 24.27 0.32 -1.72
CA ASP A 274 25.18 -0.08 -0.66
C ASP A 274 24.64 0.40 0.68
N ASP A 275 24.71 -0.45 1.68
CA ASP A 275 24.29 -0.14 3.04
C ASP A 275 25.33 0.79 3.69
N ILE A 276 24.91 1.99 4.04
CA ILE A 276 25.75 3.00 4.70
C ILE A 276 25.59 2.93 6.22
N TYR A 277 24.36 2.88 6.68
CA TYR A 277 24.05 2.79 8.11
C TYR A 277 22.73 2.06 8.36
N THR A 278 22.74 1.15 9.33
CA THR A 278 21.53 0.42 9.74
C THR A 278 20.86 1.19 10.88
N ILE A 279 19.64 1.70 10.63
CA ILE A 279 18.82 2.37 11.63
C ILE A 279 18.15 1.33 12.54
N ASN A 280 17.60 0.28 11.96
CA ASN A 280 17.01 -0.83 12.70
C ASN A 280 16.96 -2.11 11.85
N SER A 281 17.44 -3.20 12.41
CA SER A 281 17.31 -4.56 11.85
C SER A 281 16.55 -5.51 12.78
N ASP A 282 16.25 -5.07 14.01
CA ASP A 282 15.59 -5.91 15.00
C ASP A 282 14.11 -6.06 14.70
N ASN A 283 13.61 -7.25 14.92
CA ASN A 283 12.20 -7.54 14.81
C ASN A 283 11.42 -6.90 15.96
N THR A 284 10.29 -6.29 15.65
CA THR A 284 9.51 -5.52 16.60
C THR A 284 8.02 -5.58 16.31
N PHE A 285 7.21 -5.09 17.25
CA PHE A 285 5.78 -4.97 17.07
C PHE A 285 5.40 -3.77 16.21
N TYR A 286 4.32 -3.93 15.44
CA TYR A 286 3.71 -2.91 14.60
C TYR A 286 2.23 -2.82 14.92
N PHE A 287 1.76 -1.62 15.17
CA PHE A 287 0.35 -1.34 15.38
C PHE A 287 -0.15 -0.46 14.24
N ARG A 288 -1.22 -0.89 13.60
CA ARG A 288 -1.83 -0.19 12.47
C ARG A 288 -3.32 -0.08 12.67
N THR A 289 -3.86 1.11 12.49
CA THR A 289 -5.30 1.35 12.52
C THR A 289 -5.72 2.29 11.43
N GLY A 290 -6.97 2.22 11.00
CA GLY A 290 -7.47 3.11 9.97
C GLY A 290 -8.91 2.86 9.59
N VAL A 291 -9.38 3.73 8.70
CA VAL A 291 -10.70 3.65 8.09
C VAL A 291 -10.55 3.55 6.59
N LYS A 292 -11.35 2.70 5.96
CA LYS A 292 -11.41 2.53 4.51
C LYS A 292 -12.83 2.72 4.03
N PHE A 293 -12.95 3.43 2.93
CA PHE A 293 -14.14 3.41 2.11
C PHE A 293 -13.82 2.64 0.83
N LYS A 294 -14.60 1.62 0.53
CA LYS A 294 -14.35 0.70 -0.58
C LYS A 294 -15.63 0.44 -1.39
N PHE A 295 -15.44 -0.08 -2.60
CA PHE A 295 -16.55 -0.56 -3.41
C PHE A 295 -17.24 -1.75 -2.79
#